data_de91ac1a176165e8a8efcc335825f8b0
#
_entry.id   de91ac1a176165e8a8efcc335825f8b0
#
_cell.length_a   1.000
_cell.length_b   1.000
_cell.length_c   1.000
_cell.angle_alpha   90.00
_cell.angle_beta   90.00
_cell.angle_gamma   90.00
#
_symmetry.space_group_name_H-M   'P 1'
#
loop_
_entity.id
_entity.type
_entity.pdbx_description
1 polymer ?
#
loop_
_entity_poly.entity_id
_entity_poly.type
_entity_poly.pdbx_seq_one_letter_code
_entity_poly.pdbx_strand_id
1 'polypeptide(L)' 'MKNKRIRKAMTDAGIGQSKLAEILGKSEAELSIMLKYELAVREQHEIVDRIREWNCMQ' A
#
# COMPACT_ATOMS: atom_id res chain seq x y z
N MET A 1 1.63 11.26 -10.53
CA MET A 1 1.96 10.62 -9.25
C MET A 1 1.90 9.11 -9.42
N LYS A 2 2.96 8.41 -9.02
CA LYS A 2 3.03 6.95 -9.18
C LYS A 2 2.17 6.26 -8.12
N ASN A 3 1.59 5.14 -8.51
CA ASN A 3 0.79 4.31 -7.60
C ASN A 3 -0.34 5.09 -6.92
N LYS A 4 -1.04 5.87 -7.70
CA LYS A 4 -2.09 6.75 -7.22
C LYS A 4 -3.15 6.03 -6.39
N ARG A 5 -3.57 4.84 -6.82
CA ARG A 5 -4.59 4.07 -6.11
C ARG A 5 -4.11 3.65 -4.73
N ILE A 6 -2.85 3.24 -4.64
CA ILE A 6 -2.25 2.83 -3.37
C ILE A 6 -2.16 4.04 -2.44
N ARG A 7 -1.70 5.18 -2.95
CA ARG A 7 -1.57 6.39 -2.16
C ARG A 7 -2.90 6.88 -1.63
N LYS A 8 -3.92 6.81 -2.47
CA LYS A 8 -5.26 7.19 -2.05
C LYS A 8 -5.78 6.27 -0.94
N ALA A 9 -5.58 4.97 -1.09
CA ALA A 9 -6.01 4.00 -0.08
C ALA A 9 -5.29 4.23 1.25
N MET A 10 -4.00 4.55 1.19
CA MET A 10 -3.22 4.86 2.39
C MET A 10 -3.77 6.10 3.09
N THR A 11 -4.05 7.14 2.32
CA THR A 11 -4.60 8.39 2.85
C THR A 11 -5.96 8.14 3.49
N ASP A 12 -6.83 7.41 2.80
CA ASP A 12 -8.17 7.10 3.30
C ASP A 12 -8.13 6.28 4.59
N ALA A 13 -7.16 5.38 4.70
CA ALA A 13 -6.97 4.56 5.90
C ALA A 13 -6.16 5.25 6.99
N GLY A 14 -5.52 6.37 6.66
CA GLY A 14 -4.70 7.12 7.60
C GLY A 14 -3.41 6.41 7.98
N ILE A 15 -2.80 5.69 7.05
CA ILE A 15 -1.56 4.94 7.29
C ILE A 15 -0.41 5.49 6.46
N GLY A 16 0.81 5.29 6.96
CA GLY A 16 2.02 5.64 6.23
C GLY A 16 2.69 4.41 5.63
N GLN A 17 3.85 4.61 5.00
CA GLN A 17 4.61 3.51 4.39
C GLN A 17 5.02 2.44 5.39
N SER A 18 5.42 2.85 6.59
CA SER A 18 5.83 1.93 7.63
C SER A 18 4.71 0.94 7.96
N LYS A 19 3.51 1.46 8.12
CA LYS A 19 2.34 0.63 8.43
C LYS A 19 1.98 -0.26 7.24
N LEU A 20 2.06 0.28 6.03
CA LEU A 20 1.77 -0.49 4.82
C LEU A 20 2.75 -1.65 4.68
N ALA A 21 4.04 -1.43 4.93
CA ALA A 21 5.03 -2.49 4.88
C ALA A 21 4.67 -3.61 5.87
N GLU A 22 4.25 -3.23 7.06
CA GLU A 22 3.82 -4.18 8.08
C GLU A 22 2.62 -5.00 7.60
N ILE A 23 1.62 -4.34 7.02
CA ILE A 23 0.42 -4.99 6.50
C ILE A 23 0.78 -6.01 5.42
N LEU A 24 1.72 -5.66 4.56
CA LEU A 24 2.14 -6.52 3.45
C LEU A 24 3.19 -7.57 3.84
N GLY A 25 3.70 -7.49 5.07
CA GLY A 25 4.73 -8.42 5.53
C GLY A 25 6.08 -8.18 4.87
N LYS A 26 6.37 -6.94 4.55
CA LYS A 26 7.63 -6.54 3.88
C LYS A 26 8.36 -5.50 4.72
N SER A 27 9.65 -5.30 4.42
CA SER A 27 10.41 -4.23 5.07
C SER A 27 10.07 -2.89 4.41
N GLU A 28 10.31 -1.80 5.14
CA GLU A 28 10.11 -0.47 4.56
C GLU A 28 10.99 -0.24 3.34
N ALA A 29 12.20 -0.77 3.37
CA ALA A 29 13.12 -0.65 2.25
C ALA A 29 12.57 -1.34 1.00
N GLU A 30 12.04 -2.54 1.17
CA GLU A 30 11.42 -3.27 0.06
C GLU A 30 10.21 -2.51 -0.49
N LEU A 31 9.38 -2.02 0.40
CA LEU A 31 8.20 -1.26 -0.01
C LEU A 31 8.59 0.02 -0.73
N SER A 32 9.60 0.71 -0.23
CA SER A 32 10.09 1.93 -0.86
C SER A 32 10.54 1.67 -2.30
N ILE A 33 11.26 0.55 -2.50
CA ILE A 33 11.69 0.16 -3.85
C ILE A 33 10.50 -0.17 -4.74
N MET A 34 9.53 -0.90 -4.22
CA MET A 34 8.32 -1.24 -4.96
C MET A 34 7.56 0.01 -5.41
N LEU A 35 7.40 0.97 -4.51
CA LEU A 35 6.63 2.18 -4.81
C LEU A 35 7.40 3.19 -5.64
N LYS A 36 8.68 2.98 -5.84
CA LYS A 36 9.51 3.84 -6.68
C LYS A 36 9.07 3.78 -8.14
N TYR A 37 8.52 2.66 -8.56
CA TYR A 37 8.04 2.44 -9.92
C TYR A 37 6.54 2.30 -9.94
N GLU A 38 5.93 2.62 -11.09
CA GLU A 38 4.49 2.44 -11.26
C GLU A 38 4.18 0.94 -11.32
N LEU A 39 3.41 0.45 -10.38
CA LEU A 39 3.02 -0.96 -10.35
C LEU A 39 1.87 -1.22 -11.32
N ALA A 40 1.77 -2.47 -11.79
CA ALA A 40 0.66 -2.87 -12.62
C ALA A 40 -0.66 -2.68 -11.86
N VAL A 41 -1.74 -2.42 -12.60
CA VAL A 41 -3.06 -2.19 -11.99
C VAL A 41 -3.45 -3.34 -11.07
N ARG A 42 -3.18 -4.58 -11.49
CA ARG A 42 -3.49 -5.76 -10.69
C ARG A 42 -2.79 -5.72 -9.34
N GLU A 43 -1.50 -5.39 -9.36
CA GLU A 43 -0.71 -5.31 -8.13
C GLU A 43 -1.21 -4.20 -7.22
N GLN A 44 -1.57 -3.06 -7.80
CA GLN A 44 -2.14 -1.97 -7.02
C GLN A 44 -3.45 -2.38 -6.37
N HIS A 45 -4.30 -3.10 -7.09
CA HIS A 45 -5.57 -3.59 -6.55
C HIS A 45 -5.35 -4.54 -5.37
N GLU A 46 -4.37 -5.43 -5.49
CA GLU A 46 -4.07 -6.36 -4.40
C GLU A 46 -3.63 -5.63 -3.13
N ILE A 47 -2.78 -4.63 -3.30
CA ILE A 47 -2.32 -3.83 -2.17
C ILE A 47 -3.47 -3.03 -1.55
N VAL A 48 -4.31 -2.44 -2.39
CA VAL A 48 -5.47 -1.69 -1.93
C VAL A 48 -6.42 -2.60 -1.15
N ASP A 49 -6.64 -3.82 -1.63
CA ASP A 49 -7.49 -4.79 -0.95
C ASP A 49 -6.93 -5.13 0.43
N ARG A 50 -5.62 -5.29 0.54
CA ARG A 50 -4.97 -5.56 1.83
C ARG A 50 -5.18 -4.41 2.81
N ILE A 51 -5.05 -3.19 2.32
CA ILE A 51 -5.27 -2.00 3.14
C ILE A 51 -6.72 -1.96 3.64
N ARG A 52 -7.66 -2.26 2.75
CA ARG A 52 -9.08 -2.26 3.10
C ARG A 52 -9.41 -3.33 4.13
N GLU A 53 -8.86 -4.52 3.96
CA GLU A 53 -9.05 -5.61 4.93
C GLU A 53 -8.53 -5.20 6.30
N TRP A 54 -7.33 -4.65 6.34
CA TRP A 54 -6.74 -4.19 7.59
C TRP A 54 -7.60 -3.11 8.25
N ASN A 55 -8.04 -2.13 7.45
CA ASN A 55 -8.86 -1.03 7.95
C ASN A 55 -10.21 -1.52 8.47
N CYS A 56 -10.76 -2.52 7.82
CA CYS A 56 -12.05 -3.10 8.19
C CYS A 56 -11.97 -3.85 9.54
N MET A 57 -10.81 -4.35 9.88
CA MET A 57 -10.59 -5.08 11.14
C MET A 57 -10.30 -4.18 12.34
N GLN A 58 -10.16 -2.89 12.13
CA GLN A 58 -9.87 -1.93 13.20
C GLN A 58 -11.08 -1.58 14.04
#